data_09ded85c28478151df2a5bf3fc733ffa
#
_entry.id   09ded85c28478151df2a5bf3fc733ffa
#
_cell.length_a   1.000
_cell.length_b   1.000
_cell.length_c   1.000
_cell.angle_alpha   90.00
_cell.angle_beta   90.00
_cell.angle_gamma   90.00
#
_symmetry.space_group_name_H-M   'P 1'
#
loop_
_entity.id
_entity.type
_entity.pdbx_description
1 polymer ?
#
loop_
_entity_poly.entity_id
_entity_poly.type
_entity_poly.pdbx_seq_one_letter_code
_entity_poly.pdbx_strand_id
1 'polypeptide(L)'
;MNLHALLGLYIVACFAAGAAPSQAATPATSDGLVSVRSWNLDELYLRPNADLASYRTVVIDPVQVAFHKDWNRDFVDPHASIRRLTQDDVGRIAKETGSGLQSALTEAFKARGYEIAAAPGPGVLRLSPSLTDVYVNAVEDMYTGGTTKSFTKDAGEATLLLDVRDAATGTLLGRVVDRRTARETKGTQRSDLIRTPRVASNFWFEDLFRKWSVACVKEFEATKKS
;
A
#
# COMPACT_ATOMS: atom_id res chain seq x y z
N MET A 1 -41.45 -69.00 -49.30
CA MET A 1 -42.05 -68.35 -48.15
C MET A 1 -40.93 -68.27 -47.08
N ASN A 2 -40.07 -67.28 -47.15
CA ASN A 2 -38.98 -67.11 -46.11
C ASN A 2 -38.91 -65.64 -45.77
N LEU A 3 -39.24 -65.37 -44.53
CA LEU A 3 -39.28 -64.05 -43.91
C LEU A 3 -37.94 -63.79 -43.24
N HIS A 4 -37.12 -62.89 -43.75
CA HIS A 4 -35.87 -62.46 -43.11
C HIS A 4 -36.10 -61.22 -42.27
N ALA A 5 -35.99 -61.40 -40.98
CA ALA A 5 -35.97 -60.31 -40.00
C ALA A 5 -34.59 -59.60 -40.00
N LEU A 6 -34.54 -58.31 -40.33
CA LEU A 6 -33.38 -57.46 -40.21
C LEU A 6 -33.42 -56.78 -38.85
N LEU A 7 -32.45 -57.15 -38.03
CA LEU A 7 -32.20 -56.56 -36.69
C LEU A 7 -31.36 -55.31 -36.87
N GLY A 8 -31.94 -54.11 -36.70
CA GLY A 8 -31.27 -52.84 -36.77
C GLY A 8 -30.65 -52.52 -35.41
N LEU A 9 -29.29 -52.43 -35.38
CA LEU A 9 -28.51 -52.04 -34.21
C LEU A 9 -28.47 -50.50 -34.13
N TYR A 10 -29.20 -49.90 -33.16
CA TYR A 10 -29.11 -48.47 -32.85
C TYR A 10 -27.92 -48.23 -31.90
N ILE A 11 -26.87 -47.57 -32.39
CA ILE A 11 -25.77 -47.06 -31.56
C ILE A 11 -26.20 -45.70 -31.02
N VAL A 12 -26.52 -45.64 -29.73
CA VAL A 12 -26.74 -44.36 -29.01
C VAL A 12 -25.39 -43.80 -28.66
N ALA A 13 -24.96 -42.76 -29.37
CA ALA A 13 -23.77 -41.96 -29.02
C ALA A 13 -24.13 -40.97 -27.88
N CYS A 14 -23.75 -41.29 -26.66
CA CYS A 14 -23.82 -40.36 -25.54
C CYS A 14 -22.76 -39.26 -25.71
N PHE A 15 -23.15 -38.07 -26.15
CA PHE A 15 -22.33 -36.87 -26.03
C PHE A 15 -22.27 -36.44 -24.56
N ALA A 16 -21.17 -36.73 -23.90
CA ALA A 16 -20.86 -36.13 -22.62
C ALA A 16 -20.47 -34.66 -22.86
N ALA A 17 -21.41 -33.73 -22.66
CA ALA A 17 -21.12 -32.32 -22.60
C ALA A 17 -20.27 -32.05 -21.32
N GLY A 18 -18.96 -31.92 -21.51
CA GLY A 18 -18.05 -31.49 -20.48
C GLY A 18 -18.37 -30.03 -20.09
N ALA A 19 -19.01 -29.85 -18.95
CA ALA A 19 -19.14 -28.52 -18.34
C ALA A 19 -17.75 -28.03 -17.99
N ALA A 20 -17.23 -27.03 -18.71
CA ALA A 20 -16.06 -26.30 -18.34
C ALA A 20 -16.32 -25.63 -16.96
N PRO A 21 -15.37 -25.67 -16.01
CA PRO A 21 -15.54 -24.97 -14.74
C PRO A 21 -15.69 -23.47 -15.04
N SER A 22 -16.84 -22.92 -14.71
CA SER A 22 -17.08 -21.48 -14.73
C SER A 22 -16.15 -20.86 -13.68
N GLN A 23 -15.07 -20.21 -14.12
CA GLN A 23 -14.26 -19.40 -13.24
C GLN A 23 -15.15 -18.25 -12.77
N ALA A 24 -15.47 -18.26 -11.47
CA ALA A 24 -16.18 -17.16 -10.84
C ALA A 24 -15.36 -15.89 -11.06
N ALA A 25 -15.91 -14.95 -11.84
CA ALA A 25 -15.28 -13.66 -12.07
C ALA A 25 -15.12 -12.96 -10.71
N THR A 26 -13.90 -12.58 -10.37
CA THR A 26 -13.62 -11.79 -9.16
C THR A 26 -14.45 -10.51 -9.24
N PRO A 27 -15.25 -10.16 -8.21
CA PRO A 27 -16.08 -8.97 -8.26
C PRO A 27 -15.20 -7.72 -8.48
N ALA A 28 -15.52 -6.96 -9.53
CA ALA A 28 -14.86 -5.69 -9.80
C ALA A 28 -15.34 -4.65 -8.79
N THR A 29 -14.43 -3.74 -8.39
CA THR A 29 -14.80 -2.54 -7.61
C THR A 29 -15.62 -1.57 -8.46
N SER A 30 -16.29 -0.58 -7.84
CA SER A 30 -17.00 0.48 -8.56
C SER A 30 -16.12 1.21 -9.58
N ASP A 31 -14.80 1.23 -9.36
CA ASP A 31 -13.80 1.88 -10.24
C ASP A 31 -13.33 0.98 -11.39
N GLY A 32 -13.90 -0.22 -11.54
CA GLY A 32 -13.53 -1.18 -12.57
C GLY A 32 -12.19 -1.88 -12.32
N LEU A 33 -11.73 -1.92 -11.10
CA LEU A 33 -10.57 -2.68 -10.66
C LEU A 33 -10.99 -4.05 -10.16
N VAL A 34 -10.11 -5.04 -10.30
CA VAL A 34 -10.29 -6.39 -9.72
C VAL A 34 -9.22 -6.63 -8.67
N SER A 35 -9.60 -7.34 -7.60
CA SER A 35 -8.66 -7.73 -6.56
C SER A 35 -7.66 -8.75 -7.11
N VAL A 36 -6.39 -8.51 -6.84
CA VAL A 36 -5.27 -9.37 -7.21
C VAL A 36 -4.55 -9.82 -5.95
N ARG A 37 -4.21 -11.09 -5.88
CA ARG A 37 -3.49 -11.62 -4.73
C ARG A 37 -2.07 -11.05 -4.69
N SER A 38 -1.70 -10.41 -3.59
CA SER A 38 -0.34 -9.99 -3.26
C SER A 38 0.15 -10.72 -2.01
N TRP A 39 1.46 -10.98 -1.94
CA TRP A 39 2.13 -11.51 -0.75
C TRP A 39 2.83 -10.42 0.06
N ASN A 40 2.92 -9.24 -0.51
CA ASN A 40 3.69 -8.13 0.05
C ASN A 40 2.81 -6.97 0.53
N LEU A 41 1.53 -6.96 0.12
CA LEU A 41 0.55 -5.91 0.40
C LEU A 41 -0.75 -6.55 0.88
N ASP A 42 -1.49 -5.87 1.75
CA ASP A 42 -2.78 -6.37 2.26
C ASP A 42 -3.81 -6.46 1.14
N GLU A 43 -3.92 -5.39 0.33
CA GLU A 43 -4.86 -5.33 -0.79
C GLU A 43 -4.18 -4.72 -2.02
N LEU A 44 -4.33 -5.41 -3.14
CA LEU A 44 -3.91 -4.94 -4.45
C LEU A 44 -5.08 -5.07 -5.42
N TYR A 45 -5.42 -3.98 -6.06
CA TYR A 45 -6.45 -3.94 -7.10
C TYR A 45 -5.83 -3.46 -8.40
N LEU A 46 -6.12 -4.15 -9.51
CA LEU A 46 -5.63 -3.78 -10.83
C LEU A 46 -6.79 -3.70 -11.82
N ARG A 47 -6.67 -2.80 -12.78
CA ARG A 47 -7.56 -2.79 -13.93
C ARG A 47 -7.29 -4.01 -14.80
N PRO A 48 -8.29 -4.76 -15.24
CA PRO A 48 -8.11 -5.86 -16.19
C PRO A 48 -7.33 -5.40 -17.42
N ASN A 49 -6.32 -6.18 -17.79
CA ASN A 49 -5.43 -5.92 -18.94
C ASN A 49 -4.57 -4.64 -18.80
N ALA A 50 -4.43 -4.05 -17.61
CA ALA A 50 -3.47 -2.95 -17.41
C ALA A 50 -2.05 -3.49 -17.44
N ASP A 51 -1.21 -2.89 -18.29
CA ASP A 51 0.22 -3.17 -18.36
C ASP A 51 1.00 -2.05 -17.66
N LEU A 52 1.14 -2.14 -16.32
CA LEU A 52 1.91 -1.16 -15.55
C LEU A 52 3.40 -1.21 -15.89
N ALA A 53 3.86 -2.33 -16.35
CA ALA A 53 5.28 -2.52 -16.63
C ALA A 53 5.71 -1.97 -18.01
N SER A 54 4.79 -1.49 -18.83
CA SER A 54 5.13 -0.74 -20.05
C SER A 54 5.63 0.68 -19.73
N TYR A 55 5.21 1.22 -18.58
CA TYR A 55 5.66 2.54 -18.14
C TYR A 55 7.11 2.48 -17.65
N ARG A 56 7.90 3.48 -18.01
CA ARG A 56 9.29 3.66 -17.56
C ARG A 56 9.53 4.97 -16.84
N THR A 57 8.55 5.86 -16.90
CA THR A 57 8.58 7.17 -16.29
C THR A 57 7.41 7.27 -15.30
N VAL A 58 7.66 7.80 -14.13
CA VAL A 58 6.64 8.00 -13.11
C VAL A 58 6.65 9.47 -12.64
N VAL A 59 5.47 9.99 -12.32
CA VAL A 59 5.31 11.23 -11.57
C VAL A 59 4.67 10.88 -10.23
N ILE A 60 5.18 11.43 -9.13
CA ILE A 60 4.71 11.14 -7.78
C ILE A 60 4.10 12.42 -7.23
N ASP A 61 2.79 12.40 -7.01
CA ASP A 61 2.09 13.53 -6.39
C ASP A 61 2.54 13.74 -4.94
N PRO A 62 2.39 14.95 -4.39
CA PRO A 62 2.59 15.20 -2.96
C PRO A 62 1.72 14.27 -2.12
N VAL A 63 2.32 13.64 -1.11
CA VAL A 63 1.63 12.71 -0.21
C VAL A 63 0.61 13.46 0.64
N GLN A 64 -0.65 13.02 0.62
CA GLN A 64 -1.67 13.49 1.54
C GLN A 64 -1.57 12.72 2.86
N VAL A 65 -1.67 13.42 4.00
CA VAL A 65 -1.57 12.78 5.32
C VAL A 65 -2.79 13.13 6.16
N ALA A 66 -3.51 12.11 6.62
CA ALA A 66 -4.63 12.23 7.53
C ALA A 66 -4.35 11.42 8.81
N PHE A 67 -4.36 12.10 9.94
CA PHE A 67 -4.16 11.47 11.24
C PHE A 67 -5.43 10.78 11.72
N HIS A 68 -5.24 9.75 12.58
CA HIS A 68 -6.33 9.11 13.27
C HIS A 68 -7.16 10.13 14.07
N LYS A 69 -8.46 9.95 14.09
CA LYS A 69 -9.45 10.90 14.65
C LYS A 69 -9.11 11.37 16.07
N ASP A 70 -8.62 10.46 16.89
CA ASP A 70 -8.36 10.72 18.32
C ASP A 70 -6.86 10.88 18.63
N TRP A 71 -6.00 10.84 17.59
CA TRP A 71 -4.54 10.89 17.78
C TRP A 71 -4.06 12.03 18.67
N ASN A 72 -4.61 13.24 18.52
CA ASN A 72 -4.19 14.39 19.31
C ASN A 72 -4.81 14.45 20.71
N ARG A 73 -5.81 13.60 21.01
CA ARG A 73 -6.44 13.51 22.34
C ARG A 73 -5.67 12.60 23.28
N ASP A 74 -5.04 11.56 22.75
CA ASP A 74 -4.39 10.53 23.55
C ASP A 74 -3.10 11.01 24.19
N PHE A 75 -2.61 12.19 23.78
CA PHE A 75 -1.44 12.86 24.38
C PHE A 75 -1.78 13.73 25.61
N VAL A 76 -3.01 13.70 26.11
CA VAL A 76 -3.39 14.46 27.30
C VAL A 76 -3.30 13.57 28.53
N ASP A 77 -2.12 13.47 29.13
CA ASP A 77 -1.99 13.02 30.52
C ASP A 77 -2.34 14.20 31.44
N PRO A 78 -3.42 14.08 32.27
CA PRO A 78 -3.80 15.14 33.21
C PRO A 78 -2.70 15.46 34.25
N HIS A 79 -1.74 14.56 34.45
CA HIS A 79 -0.67 14.66 35.43
C HIS A 79 0.69 15.03 34.83
N ALA A 80 0.81 14.99 33.50
CA ALA A 80 2.00 15.46 32.82
C ALA A 80 1.78 16.88 32.29
N SER A 81 2.77 17.74 32.44
CA SER A 81 2.80 19.09 31.84
C SER A 81 2.92 19.03 30.31
N ILE A 82 2.25 18.08 29.67
CA ILE A 82 2.36 17.82 28.24
C ILE A 82 1.45 18.82 27.51
N ARG A 83 2.07 19.68 26.76
CA ARG A 83 1.40 20.66 25.92
C ARG A 83 0.70 19.92 24.76
N ARG A 84 -0.60 20.19 24.56
CA ARG A 84 -1.31 19.74 23.36
C ARG A 84 -0.56 20.21 22.11
N LEU A 85 -0.49 19.34 21.10
CA LEU A 85 0.01 19.71 19.79
C LEU A 85 -0.82 20.86 19.22
N THR A 86 -0.13 21.89 18.74
CA THR A 86 -0.78 22.98 17.99
C THR A 86 -1.10 22.52 16.56
N GLN A 87 -1.95 23.28 15.87
CA GLN A 87 -2.21 23.01 14.44
C GLN A 87 -0.93 23.12 13.60
N ASP A 88 -0.01 24.01 13.97
CA ASP A 88 1.29 24.15 13.30
C ASP A 88 2.17 22.90 13.51
N ASP A 89 2.14 22.34 14.71
CA ASP A 89 2.86 21.08 15.00
C ASP A 89 2.30 19.94 14.18
N VAL A 90 0.96 19.81 14.11
CA VAL A 90 0.28 18.80 13.30
C VAL A 90 0.63 18.97 11.82
N GLY A 91 0.60 20.21 11.32
CA GLY A 91 0.96 20.52 9.93
C GLY A 91 2.43 20.16 9.62
N ARG A 92 3.33 20.47 10.54
CA ARG A 92 4.76 20.12 10.39
C ARG A 92 4.98 18.62 10.38
N ILE A 93 4.35 17.87 11.31
CA ILE A 93 4.45 16.40 11.36
C ILE A 93 3.87 15.78 10.09
N ALA A 94 2.73 16.27 9.61
CA ALA A 94 2.13 15.81 8.34
C ALA A 94 3.08 16.00 7.16
N LYS A 95 3.70 17.18 7.07
CA LYS A 95 4.66 17.51 6.01
C LYS A 95 5.90 16.62 6.07
N GLU A 96 6.49 16.44 7.24
CA GLU A 96 7.67 15.57 7.44
C GLU A 96 7.35 14.11 7.08
N THR A 97 6.21 13.60 7.56
CA THR A 97 5.73 12.24 7.27
C THR A 97 5.48 12.04 5.77
N GLY A 98 4.78 12.97 5.15
CA GLY A 98 4.51 12.93 3.70
C GLY A 98 5.77 12.98 2.86
N SER A 99 6.71 13.86 3.21
CA SER A 99 8.00 13.98 2.52
C SER A 99 8.85 12.72 2.65
N GLY A 100 8.81 12.06 3.81
CA GLY A 100 9.50 10.78 4.04
C GLY A 100 9.00 9.68 3.09
N LEU A 101 7.68 9.49 2.99
CA LEU A 101 7.11 8.51 2.06
C LEU A 101 7.40 8.87 0.60
N GLN A 102 7.29 10.15 0.23
CA GLN A 102 7.57 10.60 -1.14
C GLN A 102 9.02 10.33 -1.53
N SER A 103 9.97 10.57 -0.63
CA SER A 103 11.38 10.26 -0.84
C SER A 103 11.60 8.76 -1.00
N ALA A 104 11.02 7.94 -0.14
CA ALA A 104 11.14 6.49 -0.20
C ALA A 104 10.57 5.90 -1.51
N LEU A 105 9.41 6.39 -1.98
CA LEU A 105 8.85 6.02 -3.27
C LEU A 105 9.79 6.42 -4.41
N THR A 106 10.27 7.66 -4.39
CA THR A 106 11.20 8.18 -5.41
C THR A 106 12.46 7.30 -5.51
N GLU A 107 13.07 6.97 -4.39
CA GLU A 107 14.26 6.12 -4.33
C GLU A 107 13.99 4.70 -4.82
N ALA A 108 12.86 4.10 -4.40
CA ALA A 108 12.51 2.74 -4.78
C ALA A 108 12.27 2.62 -6.30
N PHE A 109 11.57 3.59 -6.91
CA PHE A 109 11.35 3.61 -8.36
C PHE A 109 12.64 3.87 -9.13
N LYS A 110 13.47 4.83 -8.70
CA LYS A 110 14.80 5.08 -9.30
C LYS A 110 15.70 3.85 -9.24
N ALA A 111 15.73 3.14 -8.10
CA ALA A 111 16.54 1.93 -7.92
C ALA A 111 16.14 0.80 -8.89
N ARG A 112 14.94 0.85 -9.47
CA ARG A 112 14.45 -0.10 -10.48
C ARG A 112 14.53 0.44 -11.92
N GLY A 113 15.19 1.58 -12.10
CA GLY A 113 15.44 2.17 -13.42
C GLY A 113 14.24 2.97 -13.97
N TYR A 114 13.30 3.38 -13.12
CA TYR A 114 12.26 4.33 -13.53
C TYR A 114 12.82 5.75 -13.52
N GLU A 115 12.43 6.53 -14.51
CA GLU A 115 12.67 7.96 -14.56
C GLU A 115 11.59 8.70 -13.76
N ILE A 116 11.97 9.72 -12.99
CA ILE A 116 11.02 10.55 -12.23
C ILE A 116 10.73 11.82 -13.02
N ALA A 117 9.52 11.94 -13.55
CA ALA A 117 9.06 13.13 -14.26
C ALA A 117 8.69 14.25 -13.29
N ALA A 118 8.94 15.48 -13.70
CA ALA A 118 8.50 16.67 -12.98
C ALA A 118 7.02 17.02 -13.23
N ALA A 119 6.42 16.48 -14.30
CA ALA A 119 5.03 16.77 -14.69
C ALA A 119 4.39 15.53 -15.34
N PRO A 120 3.03 15.39 -15.23
CA PRO A 120 2.30 14.35 -15.93
C PRO A 120 2.37 14.52 -17.45
N GLY A 121 2.31 13.42 -18.20
CA GLY A 121 2.35 13.41 -19.65
C GLY A 121 2.07 12.03 -20.25
N PRO A 122 2.11 11.90 -21.58
CA PRO A 122 1.95 10.62 -22.26
C PRO A 122 3.05 9.63 -21.86
N GLY A 123 2.69 8.36 -21.61
CA GLY A 123 3.63 7.33 -21.21
C GLY A 123 4.18 7.46 -19.78
N VAL A 124 3.62 8.39 -19.00
CA VAL A 124 3.97 8.61 -17.59
C VAL A 124 2.93 7.94 -16.70
N LEU A 125 3.38 7.20 -15.70
CA LEU A 125 2.54 6.64 -14.66
C LEU A 125 2.43 7.66 -13.51
N ARG A 126 1.21 8.06 -13.14
CA ARG A 126 0.96 8.97 -12.03
C ARG A 126 0.66 8.19 -10.77
N LEU A 127 1.44 8.41 -9.73
CA LEU A 127 1.31 7.84 -8.40
C LEU A 127 0.73 8.90 -7.47
N SER A 128 -0.45 8.64 -6.90
CA SER A 128 -1.12 9.55 -5.96
C SER A 128 -1.18 8.87 -4.59
N PRO A 129 -0.12 8.99 -3.76
CA PRO A 129 -0.05 8.37 -2.45
C PRO A 129 -0.80 9.20 -1.40
N SER A 130 -1.46 8.51 -0.47
CA SER A 130 -1.99 9.09 0.76
C SER A 130 -1.74 8.16 1.95
N LEU A 131 -1.54 8.76 3.11
CA LEU A 131 -1.48 8.08 4.40
C LEU A 131 -2.73 8.43 5.18
N THR A 132 -3.47 7.42 5.60
CA THR A 132 -4.66 7.57 6.44
C THR A 132 -4.48 6.87 7.77
N ASP A 133 -5.30 7.23 8.74
CA ASP A 133 -5.25 6.68 10.10
C ASP A 133 -3.84 6.71 10.71
N VAL A 134 -3.08 7.79 10.41
CA VAL A 134 -1.73 7.95 10.94
C VAL A 134 -1.80 8.17 12.43
N TYR A 135 -1.17 7.28 13.18
CA TYR A 135 -1.01 7.36 14.62
C TYR A 135 0.48 7.32 14.97
N VAL A 136 0.99 8.36 15.62
CA VAL A 136 2.39 8.49 16.01
C VAL A 136 2.51 8.42 17.52
N ASN A 137 3.17 7.41 18.06
CA ASN A 137 3.30 7.18 19.50
C ASN A 137 4.38 8.02 20.20
N ALA A 138 5.34 8.56 19.46
CA ALA A 138 6.56 9.16 20.01
C ALA A 138 6.62 10.69 19.88
N VAL A 139 5.54 11.37 20.26
CA VAL A 139 5.50 12.85 20.22
C VAL A 139 6.08 13.48 21.48
N GLU A 140 6.20 12.71 22.57
CA GLU A 140 6.63 13.22 23.89
C GLU A 140 8.03 13.88 23.87
N ASP A 141 9.00 13.32 23.16
CA ASP A 141 10.35 13.87 23.08
C ASP A 141 10.46 15.22 22.36
N MET A 142 9.38 15.67 21.73
CA MET A 142 9.36 16.99 21.07
C MET A 142 9.24 18.15 22.07
N TYR A 143 8.77 17.89 23.29
CA TYR A 143 8.39 18.95 24.24
C TYR A 143 9.09 18.88 25.59
N THR A 144 9.65 17.74 25.96
CA THR A 144 10.36 17.57 27.24
C THR A 144 11.85 17.64 26.99
N GLY A 145 12.49 18.64 27.51
CA GLY A 145 13.94 18.92 27.38
C GLY A 145 14.85 17.80 27.92
N GLY A 146 14.73 16.59 27.37
CA GLY A 146 15.75 15.54 27.45
C GLY A 146 15.84 14.71 28.72
N THR A 147 14.98 14.89 29.73
CA THR A 147 15.06 14.14 30.99
C THR A 147 14.09 12.99 31.16
N THR A 148 12.99 12.98 30.41
CA THR A 148 11.98 11.91 30.48
C THR A 148 12.31 10.81 29.46
N LYS A 149 12.45 9.58 29.95
CA LYS A 149 12.67 8.38 29.11
C LYS A 149 11.32 7.79 28.78
N SER A 150 10.87 7.95 27.54
CA SER A 150 9.67 7.28 27.04
C SER A 150 10.03 5.93 26.42
N PHE A 151 9.21 4.91 26.69
CA PHE A 151 9.38 3.56 26.16
C PHE A 151 8.10 3.16 25.42
N THR A 152 8.23 2.80 24.17
CA THR A 152 7.11 2.31 23.36
C THR A 152 7.48 1.01 22.64
N LYS A 153 6.46 0.21 22.30
CA LYS A 153 6.64 -1.04 21.52
C LYS A 153 6.71 -0.78 20.03
N ASP A 154 6.20 0.37 19.59
CA ASP A 154 6.20 0.79 18.20
C ASP A 154 6.17 2.31 18.11
N ALA A 155 6.54 2.86 16.97
CA ALA A 155 6.51 4.31 16.73
C ALA A 155 5.14 4.80 16.28
N GLY A 156 4.21 3.88 16.00
CA GLY A 156 2.87 4.19 15.54
C GLY A 156 2.41 3.28 14.41
N GLU A 157 1.34 3.67 13.76
CA GLU A 157 0.76 2.95 12.62
C GLU A 157 0.26 3.91 11.54
N ALA A 158 0.11 3.40 10.33
CA ALA A 158 -0.50 4.13 9.22
C ALA A 158 -1.06 3.16 8.18
N THR A 159 -2.02 3.64 7.40
CA THR A 159 -2.53 2.95 6.22
C THR A 159 -2.08 3.71 4.97
N LEU A 160 -1.36 3.02 4.08
CA LEU A 160 -1.04 3.52 2.76
C LEU A 160 -2.23 3.28 1.82
N LEU A 161 -2.68 4.31 1.14
CA LEU A 161 -3.52 4.23 -0.04
C LEU A 161 -2.73 4.82 -1.20
N LEU A 162 -2.49 4.03 -2.27
CA LEU A 162 -1.76 4.48 -3.45
C LEU A 162 -2.59 4.21 -4.70
N ASP A 163 -3.13 5.27 -5.28
CA ASP A 163 -3.75 5.23 -6.60
C ASP A 163 -2.69 5.34 -7.69
N VAL A 164 -2.82 4.48 -8.70
CA VAL A 164 -1.93 4.41 -9.85
C VAL A 164 -2.73 4.70 -11.12
N ARG A 165 -2.40 5.76 -11.82
CA ARG A 165 -3.13 6.24 -13.00
C ARG A 165 -2.22 6.41 -14.20
N ASP A 166 -2.78 6.26 -15.39
CA ASP A 166 -2.17 6.81 -16.60
C ASP A 166 -2.23 8.35 -16.51
N ALA A 167 -1.08 9.03 -16.63
CA ALA A 167 -1.01 10.46 -16.39
C ALA A 167 -1.64 11.31 -17.51
N ALA A 168 -1.77 10.77 -18.71
CA ALA A 168 -2.36 11.47 -19.84
C ALA A 168 -3.88 11.38 -19.84
N THR A 169 -4.44 10.21 -19.52
CA THR A 169 -5.87 9.94 -19.58
C THR A 169 -6.57 10.07 -18.22
N GLY A 170 -5.82 10.04 -17.13
CA GLY A 170 -6.34 9.99 -15.76
C GLY A 170 -6.94 8.62 -15.39
N THR A 171 -6.88 7.63 -16.29
CA THR A 171 -7.45 6.31 -16.06
C THR A 171 -6.81 5.63 -14.87
N LEU A 172 -7.61 5.19 -13.90
CA LEU A 172 -7.13 4.41 -12.76
C LEU A 172 -6.74 3.01 -13.22
N LEU A 173 -5.47 2.67 -13.09
CA LEU A 173 -4.88 1.40 -13.51
C LEU A 173 -4.70 0.42 -12.36
N GLY A 174 -4.51 0.94 -11.14
CA GLY A 174 -4.37 0.13 -9.95
C GLY A 174 -4.55 0.93 -8.66
N ARG A 175 -4.73 0.19 -7.58
CA ARG A 175 -4.82 0.72 -6.20
C ARG A 175 -4.18 -0.24 -5.23
N VAL A 176 -3.37 0.30 -4.34
CA VAL A 176 -2.79 -0.42 -3.19
C VAL A 176 -3.44 0.11 -1.92
N VAL A 177 -3.84 -0.79 -1.02
CA VAL A 177 -4.20 -0.48 0.36
C VAL A 177 -3.39 -1.40 1.26
N ASP A 178 -2.62 -0.83 2.20
CA ASP A 178 -1.78 -1.62 3.09
C ASP A 178 -1.63 -0.92 4.44
N ARG A 179 -1.97 -1.62 5.54
CA ARG A 179 -1.85 -1.10 6.90
C ARG A 179 -0.68 -1.74 7.62
N ARG A 180 0.19 -0.91 8.19
CA ARG A 180 1.33 -1.39 8.98
C ARG A 180 1.56 -0.58 10.23
N THR A 181 2.13 -1.29 11.20
CA THR A 181 2.71 -0.69 12.40
C THR A 181 4.19 -0.47 12.18
N ALA A 182 4.68 0.73 12.50
CA ALA A 182 6.09 1.06 12.49
C ALA A 182 6.75 0.45 13.73
N ARG A 183 7.41 -0.70 13.54
CA ARG A 183 8.08 -1.48 14.60
C ARG A 183 9.52 -1.76 14.24
N GLU A 184 10.35 -1.95 15.26
CA GLU A 184 11.67 -2.53 15.06
C GLU A 184 11.55 -3.93 14.46
N THR A 185 12.27 -4.18 13.37
CA THR A 185 12.32 -5.50 12.74
C THR A 185 13.11 -6.42 13.64
N LYS A 186 12.54 -7.57 14.03
CA LYS A 186 13.15 -8.59 14.90
C LYS A 186 14.59 -8.89 14.48
N GLY A 187 15.53 -8.49 15.32
CA GLY A 187 16.97 -8.79 15.18
C GLY A 187 17.76 -8.51 16.44
N THR A 188 17.23 -7.76 17.36
CA THR A 188 17.88 -7.45 18.64
C THR A 188 17.02 -7.92 19.81
N GLN A 189 17.32 -9.13 20.29
CA GLN A 189 16.81 -9.57 21.58
C GLN A 189 17.32 -8.62 22.67
N ARG A 190 16.49 -7.74 23.20
CA ARG A 190 16.50 -7.30 24.59
C ARG A 190 15.37 -6.31 24.85
N SER A 191 14.45 -6.76 25.72
CA SER A 191 13.31 -6.04 26.30
C SER A 191 12.23 -5.54 25.33
N ASP A 192 10.97 -5.86 25.67
CA ASP A 192 9.76 -5.48 24.94
C ASP A 192 9.48 -3.96 24.92
N LEU A 193 10.37 -3.17 25.53
CA LEU A 193 10.25 -1.72 25.64
C LEU A 193 11.55 -1.08 25.17
N ILE A 194 11.50 -0.27 24.13
CA ILE A 194 12.62 0.45 23.59
C ILE A 194 12.51 1.92 24.00
N ARG A 195 13.62 2.46 24.52
CA ARG A 195 13.76 3.90 24.70
C ARG A 195 13.64 4.55 23.33
N THR A 196 12.63 5.39 23.17
CA THR A 196 12.35 6.03 21.89
C THR A 196 12.86 7.48 21.91
N PRO A 197 14.13 7.74 21.56
CA PRO A 197 14.51 9.08 21.18
C PRO A 197 13.82 9.44 19.86
N ARG A 198 13.57 10.71 19.61
CA ARG A 198 13.00 11.25 18.35
C ARG A 198 13.63 10.62 17.10
N VAL A 199 14.93 10.33 17.14
CA VAL A 199 15.70 9.66 16.09
C VAL A 199 15.17 8.24 15.80
N ALA A 200 14.77 7.49 16.83
CA ALA A 200 14.29 6.12 16.63
C ALA A 200 12.89 6.06 15.99
N SER A 201 11.98 6.99 16.34
CA SER A 201 10.64 7.04 15.72
C SER A 201 10.73 7.36 14.24
N ASN A 202 11.55 8.33 13.85
CA ASN A 202 11.77 8.67 12.46
C ASN A 202 12.33 7.47 11.69
N PHE A 203 13.32 6.78 12.27
CA PHE A 203 13.91 5.58 11.67
C PHE A 203 12.89 4.47 11.42
N TRP A 204 11.94 4.23 12.33
CA TRP A 204 10.93 3.18 12.13
C TRP A 204 9.92 3.53 11.04
N PHE A 205 9.51 4.79 10.93
CA PHE A 205 8.68 5.25 9.84
C PHE A 205 9.45 5.24 8.50
N GLU A 206 10.71 5.60 8.47
CA GLU A 206 11.57 5.49 7.29
C GLU A 206 11.70 4.04 6.82
N ASP A 207 11.92 3.09 7.73
CA ASP A 207 11.95 1.65 7.40
C ASP A 207 10.60 1.15 6.87
N LEU A 208 9.49 1.60 7.47
CA LEU A 208 8.14 1.31 7.02
C LEU A 208 7.91 1.83 5.61
N PHE A 209 8.24 3.08 5.34
CA PHE A 209 8.08 3.71 4.03
C PHE A 209 8.93 3.04 2.96
N ARG A 210 10.16 2.68 3.29
CA ARG A 210 11.03 1.90 2.41
C ARG A 210 10.43 0.55 2.07
N LYS A 211 9.89 -0.19 3.06
CA LYS A 211 9.24 -1.49 2.85
C LYS A 211 8.01 -1.37 1.95
N TRP A 212 7.17 -0.36 2.15
CA TRP A 212 6.02 -0.09 1.30
C TRP A 212 6.43 0.22 -0.12
N SER A 213 7.38 1.13 -0.29
CA SER A 213 7.85 1.58 -1.60
C SER A 213 8.43 0.42 -2.42
N VAL A 214 9.26 -0.42 -1.80
CA VAL A 214 9.82 -1.62 -2.43
C VAL A 214 8.72 -2.63 -2.80
N ALA A 215 7.73 -2.84 -1.93
CA ALA A 215 6.60 -3.74 -2.20
C ALA A 215 5.79 -3.24 -3.40
N CYS A 216 5.43 -1.96 -3.44
CA CYS A 216 4.67 -1.37 -4.55
C CYS A 216 5.40 -1.53 -5.89
N VAL A 217 6.67 -1.16 -5.98
CA VAL A 217 7.43 -1.30 -7.24
C VAL A 217 7.50 -2.76 -7.68
N LYS A 218 7.74 -3.69 -6.74
CA LYS A 218 7.82 -5.13 -7.04
C LYS A 218 6.51 -5.68 -7.60
N GLU A 219 5.37 -5.30 -7.01
CA GLU A 219 4.06 -5.72 -7.50
C GLU A 219 3.76 -5.11 -8.88
N PHE A 220 4.13 -3.87 -9.13
CA PHE A 220 3.93 -3.25 -10.45
C PHE A 220 4.78 -3.91 -11.55
N GLU A 221 6.02 -4.30 -11.24
CA GLU A 221 6.85 -5.07 -12.18
C GLU A 221 6.32 -6.48 -12.43
N ALA A 222 5.64 -7.09 -11.44
CA ALA A 222 5.06 -8.41 -11.56
C ALA A 222 3.87 -8.44 -12.52
N THR A 223 3.15 -7.33 -12.74
CA THR A 223 2.03 -7.26 -13.68
C THR A 223 2.44 -7.51 -15.13
N LYS A 224 3.73 -7.37 -15.46
CA LYS A 224 4.29 -7.62 -16.79
C LYS A 224 4.34 -9.10 -17.21
N LYS A 225 4.19 -10.03 -16.26
CA LYS A 225 4.47 -11.46 -16.48
C LYS A 225 3.21 -12.31 -16.61
N SER A 226 2.01 -11.69 -16.68
CA SER A 226 0.74 -12.41 -16.86
C SER A 226 0.42 -12.61 -18.32
#